data_5edb206d3db844eaaa50a8680811712c
#
_entry.id   5edb206d3db844eaaa50a8680811712c
#
_cell.length_a   1.000
_cell.length_b   1.000
_cell.length_c   1.000
_cell.angle_alpha   90.00
_cell.angle_beta   90.00
_cell.angle_gamma   90.00
#
_symmetry.space_group_name_H-M   'P 1'
#
loop_
_entity.id
_entity.type
_entity.pdbx_description
1 polymer ?
#
loop_
_entity_poly.entity_id
_entity_poly.type
_entity_poly.pdbx_seq_one_letter_code
_entity_poly.pdbx_strand_id
1 'polypeptide(L)'
;AHARRLAAEGALVAVNDRVASPALDELAHEIGGLPVPADMADREAVFAGLDRASEHLGDVDIVVANHAYMSMSDFLDHDEDDWWRVIDTNLGGTFWLIQAALPSMRRRGAGRVVIISSEWGQVGWPRATAYSASKAGLISLTKTLGRELAREHIIVNAIAPGVTDTPQLQVDADAAGVTLAAMHEEYAATIPLGRIGVPEDIAAAVAFLADFRMEALVGQVVSVNGGSTRTRA
;
A
#
# COMPACT_ATOMS: atom_id res chain seq x y z
N ALA A 1 4.06 -0.59 10.91
CA ALA A 1 5.37 -1.11 10.51
C ALA A 1 6.08 -0.15 9.54
N HIS A 2 5.52 0.22 8.34
CA HIS A 2 6.20 1.06 7.34
C HIS A 2 6.69 2.40 7.91
N ALA A 3 5.80 3.15 8.58
CA ALA A 3 6.13 4.46 9.14
C ALA A 3 7.27 4.36 10.17
N ARG A 4 7.20 3.39 11.10
CA ARG A 4 8.25 3.13 12.08
C ARG A 4 9.58 2.79 11.42
N ARG A 5 9.53 1.94 10.37
CA ARG A 5 10.75 1.54 9.67
C ARG A 5 11.41 2.72 8.95
N LEU A 6 10.67 3.51 8.21
CA LEU A 6 11.21 4.66 7.48
C LEU A 6 11.72 5.74 8.44
N ALA A 7 11.00 6.02 9.54
CA ALA A 7 11.45 6.96 10.57
C ALA A 7 12.75 6.49 11.23
N ALA A 8 12.89 5.19 11.52
CA ALA A 8 14.12 4.62 12.07
C ALA A 8 15.32 4.74 11.11
N GLU A 9 15.08 4.87 9.80
CA GLU A 9 16.10 5.15 8.79
C GLU A 9 16.32 6.65 8.52
N GLY A 10 15.68 7.51 9.31
CA GLY A 10 15.89 8.96 9.30
C GLY A 10 14.93 9.76 8.42
N ALA A 11 13.88 9.15 7.89
CA ALA A 11 12.86 9.88 7.16
C ALA A 11 11.96 10.71 8.10
N LEU A 12 11.58 11.91 7.67
CA LEU A 12 10.47 12.65 8.26
C LEU A 12 9.17 12.11 7.67
N VAL A 13 8.28 11.58 8.51
CA VAL A 13 7.13 10.81 8.04
C VAL A 13 5.82 11.51 8.35
N ALA A 14 5.01 11.79 7.32
CA ALA A 14 3.60 12.07 7.47
C ALA A 14 2.83 10.74 7.43
N VAL A 15 2.01 10.49 8.45
CA VAL A 15 1.23 9.25 8.58
C VAL A 15 -0.23 9.57 8.31
N ASN A 16 -0.81 8.89 7.33
CA ASN A 16 -2.22 9.02 6.99
C ASN A 16 -3.06 7.88 7.57
N ASP A 17 -4.23 8.22 8.03
CA ASP A 17 -5.38 7.34 8.20
C ASP A 17 -6.64 8.07 7.73
N ARG A 18 -7.71 7.33 7.46
CA ARG A 18 -8.96 7.90 6.94
C ARG A 18 -9.56 8.97 7.85
N VAL A 19 -9.47 8.77 9.16
CA VAL A 19 -10.00 9.68 10.19
C VAL A 19 -8.96 9.98 11.26
N ALA A 20 -9.10 11.12 11.91
CA ALA A 20 -8.33 11.41 13.12
C ALA A 20 -8.66 10.38 14.22
N SER A 21 -7.64 9.87 14.87
CA SER A 21 -7.79 8.88 15.94
C SER A 21 -6.61 8.95 16.90
N PRO A 22 -6.81 8.56 18.19
CA PRO A 22 -5.70 8.46 19.14
C PRO A 22 -4.55 7.58 18.63
N ALA A 23 -4.86 6.48 17.93
CA ALA A 23 -3.84 5.58 17.38
C ALA A 23 -2.98 6.25 16.30
N LEU A 24 -3.58 7.11 15.46
CA LEU A 24 -2.84 7.90 14.48
C LEU A 24 -1.92 8.90 15.17
N ASP A 25 -2.43 9.62 16.18
CA ASP A 25 -1.67 10.62 16.93
C ASP A 25 -0.53 9.97 17.74
N GLU A 26 -0.79 8.85 18.39
CA GLU A 26 0.22 8.08 19.13
C GLU A 26 1.35 7.60 18.22
N LEU A 27 1.01 7.04 17.04
CA LEU A 27 2.02 6.61 16.07
C LEU A 27 2.84 7.79 15.56
N ALA A 28 2.19 8.90 15.22
CA ALA A 28 2.88 10.10 14.74
C ALA A 28 3.82 10.64 15.84
N HIS A 29 3.36 10.71 17.10
CA HIS A 29 4.18 11.12 18.24
C HIS A 29 5.38 10.18 18.47
N GLU A 30 5.15 8.87 18.44
CA GLU A 30 6.19 7.85 18.61
C GLU A 30 7.36 8.02 17.64
N ILE A 31 7.05 8.31 16.39
CA ILE A 31 8.07 8.42 15.32
C ILE A 31 8.54 9.86 15.07
N GLY A 32 8.07 10.83 15.84
CA GLY A 32 8.35 12.25 15.59
C GLY A 32 7.80 12.75 14.25
N GLY A 33 6.70 12.17 13.78
CA GLY A 33 6.09 12.45 12.49
C GLY A 33 4.86 13.36 12.58
N LEU A 34 4.15 13.53 11.46
CA LEU A 34 2.96 14.36 11.34
C LEU A 34 1.71 13.49 11.10
N PRO A 35 0.65 13.59 11.92
CA PRO A 35 -0.62 12.93 11.62
C PRO A 35 -1.38 13.71 10.54
N VAL A 36 -1.84 13.01 9.50
CA VAL A 36 -2.57 13.58 8.36
C VAL A 36 -3.83 12.75 8.13
N PRO A 37 -4.94 13.02 8.85
CA PRO A 37 -6.20 12.36 8.58
C PRO A 37 -6.76 12.83 7.22
N ALA A 38 -7.01 11.88 6.31
CA ALA A 38 -7.60 12.14 5.00
C ALA A 38 -8.19 10.85 4.42
N ASP A 39 -9.43 10.90 3.95
CA ASP A 39 -10.03 9.78 3.22
C ASP A 39 -9.41 9.71 1.82
N MET A 40 -8.82 8.58 1.49
CA MET A 40 -8.17 8.40 0.19
C MET A 40 -9.16 8.23 -0.97
N ALA A 41 -10.45 8.04 -0.68
CA ALA A 41 -11.52 8.11 -1.69
C ALA A 41 -11.97 9.54 -1.98
N ASP A 42 -11.48 10.53 -1.26
CA ASP A 42 -11.76 11.95 -1.47
C ASP A 42 -10.53 12.67 -2.04
N ARG A 43 -10.63 13.07 -3.30
CA ARG A 43 -9.55 13.76 -4.01
C ARG A 43 -9.10 15.05 -3.30
N GLU A 44 -10.03 15.85 -2.82
CA GLU A 44 -9.72 17.14 -2.16
C GLU A 44 -8.99 16.89 -0.84
N ALA A 45 -9.44 15.90 -0.06
CA ALA A 45 -8.79 15.51 1.18
C ALA A 45 -7.35 15.01 0.95
N VAL A 46 -7.11 14.23 -0.12
CA VAL A 46 -5.77 13.75 -0.49
C VAL A 46 -4.82 14.91 -0.81
N PHE A 47 -5.26 15.87 -1.64
CA PHE A 47 -4.44 17.02 -2.00
C PHE A 47 -4.16 17.91 -0.79
N ALA A 48 -5.19 18.26 0.00
CA ALA A 48 -5.03 19.04 1.23
C ALA A 48 -4.11 18.34 2.25
N GLY A 49 -4.22 17.02 2.38
CA GLY A 49 -3.35 16.23 3.25
C GLY A 49 -1.88 16.29 2.83
N LEU A 50 -1.60 16.22 1.52
CA LEU A 50 -0.24 16.32 1.01
C LEU A 50 0.32 17.75 1.14
N ASP A 51 -0.48 18.77 0.88
CA ASP A 51 -0.10 20.16 1.08
C ASP A 51 0.29 20.40 2.54
N ARG A 52 -0.54 19.93 3.49
CA ARG A 52 -0.22 19.98 4.92
C ARG A 52 1.08 19.26 5.26
N ALA A 53 1.32 18.08 4.69
CA ALA A 53 2.58 17.35 4.89
C ALA A 53 3.77 18.17 4.38
N SER A 54 3.65 18.75 3.20
CA SER A 54 4.72 19.57 2.58
C SER A 54 4.99 20.85 3.36
N GLU A 55 3.97 21.50 3.91
CA GLU A 55 4.12 22.72 4.73
C GLU A 55 4.90 22.45 6.02
N HIS A 56 4.72 21.28 6.63
CA HIS A 56 5.31 20.96 7.94
C HIS A 56 6.65 20.23 7.84
N LEU A 57 6.81 19.36 6.85
CA LEU A 57 7.98 18.49 6.72
C LEU A 57 8.87 18.83 5.53
N GLY A 58 8.44 19.74 4.66
CA GLY A 58 9.11 20.07 3.41
C GLY A 58 8.62 19.22 2.24
N ASP A 59 9.26 19.40 1.08
CA ASP A 59 8.89 18.71 -0.16
C ASP A 59 8.89 17.19 0.02
N VAL A 60 7.78 16.56 -0.42
CA VAL A 60 7.63 15.09 -0.39
C VAL A 60 8.51 14.46 -1.46
N ASP A 61 9.38 13.57 -1.05
CA ASP A 61 10.31 12.82 -1.92
C ASP A 61 10.07 11.30 -1.92
N ILE A 62 9.32 10.78 -0.93
CA ILE A 62 8.92 9.38 -0.87
C ILE A 62 7.41 9.29 -0.64
N VAL A 63 6.73 8.51 -1.47
CA VAL A 63 5.33 8.14 -1.31
C VAL A 63 5.21 6.64 -1.10
N VAL A 64 4.51 6.23 -0.04
CA VAL A 64 4.10 4.84 0.19
C VAL A 64 2.59 4.76 0.14
N ALA A 65 2.03 4.29 -0.97
CA ALA A 65 0.59 4.12 -1.15
C ALA A 65 0.17 2.76 -0.58
N ASN A 66 -0.14 2.75 0.74
CA ASN A 66 -0.50 1.55 1.51
C ASN A 66 -1.99 1.46 1.86
N HIS A 67 -2.73 2.55 1.69
CA HIS A 67 -4.17 2.55 1.96
C HIS A 67 -4.91 1.50 1.13
N ALA A 68 -5.93 0.89 1.72
CA ALA A 68 -6.81 -0.03 1.03
C ALA A 68 -8.16 -0.13 1.74
N TYR A 69 -9.18 -0.38 0.96
CA TYR A 69 -10.46 -0.89 1.39
C TYR A 69 -10.68 -2.23 0.72
N MET A 70 -11.22 -3.21 1.44
CA MET A 70 -11.50 -4.54 0.94
C MET A 70 -12.95 -4.89 1.25
N SER A 71 -13.65 -5.41 0.25
CA SER A 71 -14.97 -6.02 0.37
C SER A 71 -14.97 -7.34 -0.39
N MET A 72 -15.64 -8.34 0.18
CA MET A 72 -15.76 -9.68 -0.40
C MET A 72 -17.21 -10.07 -0.50
N SER A 73 -17.65 -10.40 -1.70
CA SER A 73 -19.01 -10.87 -1.98
C SER A 73 -19.03 -11.80 -3.18
N ASP A 74 -20.04 -12.66 -3.28
CA ASP A 74 -20.29 -13.40 -4.51
C ASP A 74 -20.62 -12.40 -5.63
N PHE A 75 -20.23 -12.71 -6.86
CA PHE A 75 -20.25 -11.72 -7.95
C PHE A 75 -21.63 -11.12 -8.23
N LEU A 76 -22.68 -11.93 -8.14
CA LEU A 76 -24.05 -11.48 -8.39
C LEU A 76 -24.67 -10.70 -7.22
N ASP A 77 -24.11 -10.86 -6.02
CA ASP A 77 -24.64 -10.28 -4.79
C ASP A 77 -23.80 -9.10 -4.29
N HIS A 78 -22.73 -8.75 -5.02
CA HIS A 78 -21.87 -7.64 -4.63
C HIS A 78 -22.61 -6.32 -4.82
N ASP A 79 -22.73 -5.54 -3.75
CA ASP A 79 -23.29 -4.19 -3.79
C ASP A 79 -22.43 -3.30 -4.70
N GLU A 80 -23.09 -2.58 -5.61
CA GLU A 80 -22.39 -1.81 -6.63
C GLU A 80 -21.64 -0.60 -6.03
N ASP A 81 -22.24 0.08 -5.06
CA ASP A 81 -21.61 1.24 -4.40
C ASP A 81 -20.39 0.80 -3.60
N ASP A 82 -20.47 -0.37 -2.93
CA ASP A 82 -19.35 -0.94 -2.19
C ASP A 82 -18.23 -1.40 -3.14
N TRP A 83 -18.59 -1.99 -4.28
CA TRP A 83 -17.63 -2.37 -5.33
C TRP A 83 -16.85 -1.16 -5.86
N TRP A 84 -17.54 -0.07 -6.20
CA TRP A 84 -16.89 1.17 -6.66
C TRP A 84 -16.08 1.84 -5.56
N ARG A 85 -16.53 1.79 -4.31
CA ARG A 85 -15.75 2.29 -3.18
C ARG A 85 -14.38 1.62 -3.06
N VAL A 86 -14.28 0.29 -3.33
CA VAL A 86 -12.98 -0.39 -3.37
C VAL A 86 -12.09 0.19 -4.47
N ILE A 87 -12.64 0.41 -5.66
CA ILE A 87 -11.88 0.98 -6.79
C ILE A 87 -11.44 2.41 -6.48
N ASP A 88 -12.35 3.26 -6.01
CA ASP A 88 -12.08 4.66 -5.72
C ASP A 88 -11.03 4.81 -4.62
N THR A 89 -11.16 4.04 -3.53
CA THR A 89 -10.18 4.07 -2.45
C THR A 89 -8.82 3.56 -2.94
N ASN A 90 -8.76 2.35 -3.49
CA ASN A 90 -7.48 1.68 -3.74
C ASN A 90 -6.75 2.23 -4.95
N LEU A 91 -7.44 2.37 -6.07
CA LEU A 91 -6.85 2.79 -7.33
C LEU A 91 -6.94 4.31 -7.51
N GLY A 92 -8.12 4.89 -7.31
CA GLY A 92 -8.34 6.34 -7.39
C GLY A 92 -7.48 7.10 -6.38
N GLY A 93 -7.52 6.70 -5.11
CA GLY A 93 -6.71 7.31 -4.05
C GLY A 93 -5.22 7.25 -4.33
N THR A 94 -4.71 6.12 -4.84
CA THR A 94 -3.31 6.00 -5.23
C THR A 94 -2.97 6.92 -6.40
N PHE A 95 -3.84 7.02 -7.41
CA PHE A 95 -3.67 7.96 -8.50
C PHE A 95 -3.59 9.40 -8.02
N TRP A 96 -4.52 9.85 -7.18
CA TRP A 96 -4.53 11.21 -6.65
C TRP A 96 -3.32 11.50 -5.76
N LEU A 97 -2.94 10.57 -4.90
CA LEU A 97 -1.77 10.72 -4.03
C LEU A 97 -0.48 10.94 -4.85
N ILE A 98 -0.27 10.12 -5.87
CA ILE A 98 0.91 10.27 -6.75
C ILE A 98 0.83 11.58 -7.53
N GLN A 99 -0.35 11.91 -8.09
CA GLN A 99 -0.55 13.17 -8.82
C GLN A 99 -0.23 14.40 -7.96
N ALA A 100 -0.64 14.39 -6.69
CA ALA A 100 -0.37 15.46 -5.74
C ALA A 100 1.12 15.56 -5.36
N ALA A 101 1.84 14.42 -5.25
CA ALA A 101 3.25 14.39 -4.86
C ALA A 101 4.22 14.74 -6.02
N LEU A 102 3.85 14.48 -7.26
CA LEU A 102 4.74 14.66 -8.42
C LEU A 102 5.35 16.07 -8.54
N PRO A 103 4.62 17.19 -8.31
CA PRO A 103 5.24 18.51 -8.37
C PRO A 103 6.42 18.70 -7.41
N SER A 104 6.33 18.16 -6.18
CA SER A 104 7.43 18.18 -5.21
C SER A 104 8.62 17.38 -5.70
N MET A 105 8.39 16.15 -6.16
CA MET A 105 9.44 15.26 -6.67
C MET A 105 10.14 15.87 -7.89
N ARG A 106 9.39 16.53 -8.80
CA ARG A 106 9.94 17.22 -9.96
C ARG A 106 10.81 18.42 -9.57
N ARG A 107 10.40 19.21 -8.57
CA ARG A 107 11.23 20.32 -8.06
C ARG A 107 12.56 19.82 -7.48
N ARG A 108 12.54 18.68 -6.81
CA ARG A 108 13.75 18.04 -6.26
C ARG A 108 14.61 17.33 -7.32
N GLY A 109 14.04 17.01 -8.48
CA GLY A 109 14.68 16.22 -9.52
C GLY A 109 14.89 14.75 -9.15
N ALA A 110 14.16 14.24 -8.13
CA ALA A 110 14.20 12.84 -7.70
C ALA A 110 12.95 12.49 -6.87
N GLY A 111 12.53 11.23 -6.91
CA GLY A 111 11.41 10.73 -6.10
C GLY A 111 11.36 9.23 -6.01
N ARG A 112 10.66 8.72 -5.00
CA ARG A 112 10.37 7.30 -4.81
C ARG A 112 8.88 7.09 -4.55
N VAL A 113 8.27 6.21 -5.33
CA VAL A 113 6.88 5.81 -5.15
C VAL A 113 6.84 4.30 -4.95
N VAL A 114 6.39 3.86 -3.79
CA VAL A 114 6.19 2.46 -3.44
C VAL A 114 4.70 2.19 -3.29
N ILE A 115 4.14 1.38 -4.19
CA ILE A 115 2.72 1.06 -4.21
C ILE A 115 2.51 -0.31 -3.58
N ILE A 116 1.62 -0.42 -2.60
CA ILE A 116 1.26 -1.71 -2.01
C ILE A 116 0.07 -2.30 -2.78
N SER A 117 0.41 -3.24 -3.67
CA SER A 117 -0.56 -4.05 -4.41
C SER A 117 -0.99 -5.27 -3.57
N SER A 118 -1.07 -6.43 -4.17
CA SER A 118 -1.37 -7.73 -3.54
C SER A 118 -1.04 -8.88 -4.51
N GLU A 119 -0.75 -10.07 -4.00
CA GLU A 119 -0.74 -11.28 -4.81
C GLU A 119 -2.10 -11.55 -5.49
N TRP A 120 -3.21 -11.14 -4.86
CA TRP A 120 -4.54 -11.25 -5.49
C TRP A 120 -4.72 -10.33 -6.70
N GLY A 121 -3.94 -9.27 -6.82
CA GLY A 121 -3.84 -8.49 -8.06
C GLY A 121 -3.09 -9.22 -9.18
N GLN A 122 -2.31 -10.24 -8.85
CA GLN A 122 -1.54 -11.06 -9.81
C GLN A 122 -2.33 -12.28 -10.28
N VAL A 123 -3.04 -12.97 -9.36
CA VAL A 123 -3.68 -14.26 -9.62
C VAL A 123 -5.21 -14.26 -9.46
N GLY A 124 -5.77 -13.17 -8.92
CA GLY A 124 -7.17 -13.11 -8.53
C GLY A 124 -7.46 -13.88 -7.25
N TRP A 125 -8.69 -13.70 -6.71
CA TRP A 125 -9.17 -14.47 -5.57
C TRP A 125 -10.69 -14.56 -5.61
N PRO A 126 -11.29 -15.72 -5.28
CA PRO A 126 -12.74 -15.86 -5.23
C PRO A 126 -13.38 -14.81 -4.30
N ARG A 127 -14.52 -14.26 -4.70
CA ARG A 127 -15.30 -13.26 -3.99
C ARG A 127 -14.65 -11.88 -3.81
N ALA A 128 -13.40 -11.67 -4.26
CA ALA A 128 -12.63 -10.43 -4.13
C ALA A 128 -12.53 -9.68 -5.47
N THR A 129 -13.62 -9.60 -6.23
CA THR A 129 -13.58 -9.07 -7.63
C THR A 129 -13.10 -7.62 -7.69
N ALA A 130 -13.67 -6.72 -6.89
CA ALA A 130 -13.26 -5.32 -6.84
C ALA A 130 -11.82 -5.16 -6.34
N TYR A 131 -11.50 -5.84 -5.23
CA TYR A 131 -10.17 -5.77 -4.64
C TYR A 131 -9.08 -6.27 -5.60
N SER A 132 -9.26 -7.47 -6.19
CA SER A 132 -8.32 -8.04 -7.16
C SER A 132 -8.18 -7.15 -8.38
N ALA A 133 -9.28 -6.58 -8.91
CA ALA A 133 -9.24 -5.65 -10.03
C ALA A 133 -8.48 -4.36 -9.67
N SER A 134 -8.74 -3.77 -8.50
CA SER A 134 -8.02 -2.57 -8.03
C SER A 134 -6.52 -2.83 -7.89
N LYS A 135 -6.14 -3.97 -7.29
CA LYS A 135 -4.73 -4.33 -7.08
C LYS A 135 -4.02 -4.71 -8.39
N ALA A 136 -4.71 -5.31 -9.37
CA ALA A 136 -4.19 -5.50 -10.74
C ALA A 136 -4.01 -4.15 -11.46
N GLY A 137 -4.96 -3.23 -11.30
CA GLY A 137 -4.84 -1.85 -11.77
C GLY A 137 -3.60 -1.14 -11.23
N LEU A 138 -3.29 -1.30 -9.94
CA LEU A 138 -2.07 -0.77 -9.32
C LEU A 138 -0.79 -1.36 -9.91
N ILE A 139 -0.78 -2.66 -10.25
CA ILE A 139 0.34 -3.31 -10.95
C ILE A 139 0.57 -2.66 -12.31
N SER A 140 -0.49 -2.45 -13.09
CA SER A 140 -0.41 -1.79 -14.39
C SER A 140 0.02 -0.33 -14.28
N LEU A 141 -0.54 0.41 -13.32
CA LEU A 141 -0.16 1.79 -13.00
C LEU A 141 1.33 1.91 -12.66
N THR A 142 1.85 1.01 -11.82
CA THR A 142 3.27 0.94 -11.47
C THR A 142 4.16 0.81 -12.70
N LYS A 143 3.83 -0.11 -13.61
CA LYS A 143 4.60 -0.35 -14.84
C LYS A 143 4.57 0.87 -15.77
N THR A 144 3.40 1.52 -15.88
CA THR A 144 3.20 2.70 -16.73
C THR A 144 4.00 3.90 -16.19
N LEU A 145 3.77 4.24 -14.92
CA LEU A 145 4.46 5.38 -14.30
C LEU A 145 5.96 5.16 -14.17
N GLY A 146 6.42 3.94 -13.91
CA GLY A 146 7.84 3.61 -13.92
C GLY A 146 8.49 3.98 -15.25
N ARG A 147 7.86 3.64 -16.38
CA ARG A 147 8.37 3.97 -17.71
C ARG A 147 8.28 5.47 -18.03
N GLU A 148 7.22 6.12 -17.59
CA GLU A 148 6.95 7.53 -17.86
C GLU A 148 7.90 8.46 -17.10
N LEU A 149 8.12 8.16 -15.80
CA LEU A 149 8.80 9.06 -14.87
C LEU A 149 10.29 8.76 -14.65
N ALA A 150 10.80 7.62 -15.13
CA ALA A 150 12.18 7.20 -14.88
C ALA A 150 13.23 8.24 -15.32
N ARG A 151 13.01 8.94 -16.45
CA ARG A 151 13.92 9.97 -16.95
C ARG A 151 13.95 11.23 -16.08
N GLU A 152 12.97 11.39 -15.22
CA GLU A 152 12.89 12.46 -14.23
C GLU A 152 13.50 12.02 -12.88
N HIS A 153 14.16 10.86 -12.82
CA HIS A 153 14.68 10.21 -11.59
C HIS A 153 13.60 9.93 -10.53
N ILE A 154 12.35 9.85 -10.96
CA ILE A 154 11.22 9.44 -10.12
C ILE A 154 10.96 7.96 -10.37
N ILE A 155 11.29 7.13 -9.38
CA ILE A 155 11.26 5.67 -9.49
C ILE A 155 9.98 5.15 -8.84
N VAL A 156 9.19 4.43 -9.62
CA VAL A 156 7.91 3.85 -9.21
C VAL A 156 8.02 2.34 -9.21
N ASN A 157 7.77 1.71 -8.07
CA ASN A 157 7.73 0.25 -7.92
C ASN A 157 6.54 -0.17 -7.05
N ALA A 158 6.19 -1.42 -7.07
CA ALA A 158 5.16 -2.00 -6.21
C ALA A 158 5.67 -3.20 -5.41
N ILE A 159 5.00 -3.45 -4.32
CA ILE A 159 5.08 -4.69 -3.55
C ILE A 159 3.75 -5.42 -3.72
N ALA A 160 3.80 -6.73 -3.92
CA ALA A 160 2.66 -7.62 -3.89
C ALA A 160 2.78 -8.55 -2.67
N PRO A 161 2.25 -8.14 -1.50
CA PRO A 161 2.21 -9.00 -0.33
C PRO A 161 1.35 -10.23 -0.55
N GLY A 162 1.71 -11.34 0.11
CA GLY A 162 0.80 -12.43 0.39
C GLY A 162 0.00 -12.20 1.67
N VAL A 163 -0.55 -13.28 2.22
CA VAL A 163 -1.27 -13.21 3.51
C VAL A 163 -0.30 -12.71 4.59
N THR A 164 -0.71 -11.63 5.25
CA THR A 164 0.08 -10.94 6.26
C THR A 164 -0.72 -10.81 7.55
N ASP A 165 -0.09 -11.08 8.69
CA ASP A 165 -0.71 -10.98 10.01
C ASP A 165 -1.05 -9.53 10.35
N THR A 166 -2.30 -9.18 10.19
CA THR A 166 -2.86 -7.85 10.43
C THR A 166 -4.20 -7.98 11.15
N PRO A 167 -4.72 -6.90 11.75
CA PRO A 167 -6.06 -6.93 12.37
C PRO A 167 -7.18 -7.41 11.44
N GLN A 168 -7.02 -7.30 10.12
CA GLN A 168 -7.98 -7.82 9.15
C GLN A 168 -8.15 -9.33 9.24
N LEU A 169 -7.09 -10.10 9.53
CA LEU A 169 -7.21 -11.56 9.68
C LEU A 169 -8.13 -11.99 10.82
N GLN A 170 -8.25 -11.19 11.89
CA GLN A 170 -9.24 -11.49 12.92
C GLN A 170 -10.67 -11.32 12.39
N VAL A 171 -10.91 -10.27 11.60
CA VAL A 171 -12.22 -10.04 10.96
C VAL A 171 -12.55 -11.18 10.00
N ASP A 172 -11.57 -11.65 9.23
CA ASP A 172 -11.73 -12.74 8.28
C ASP A 172 -11.99 -14.09 9.01
N ALA A 173 -11.28 -14.34 10.13
CA ALA A 173 -11.49 -15.53 10.98
C ALA A 173 -12.89 -15.54 11.59
N ASP A 174 -13.33 -14.41 12.13
CA ASP A 174 -14.67 -14.26 12.71
C ASP A 174 -15.75 -14.50 11.65
N ALA A 175 -15.58 -13.95 10.44
CA ALA A 175 -16.49 -14.14 9.32
C ALA A 175 -16.54 -15.60 8.82
N ALA A 176 -15.43 -16.32 8.90
CA ALA A 176 -15.31 -17.73 8.54
C ALA A 176 -15.76 -18.66 9.68
N GLY A 177 -16.02 -18.15 10.90
CA GLY A 177 -16.41 -18.95 12.06
C GLY A 177 -15.28 -19.84 12.60
N VAL A 178 -14.03 -19.45 12.41
CA VAL A 178 -12.84 -20.17 12.88
C VAL A 178 -12.03 -19.29 13.86
N THR A 179 -11.11 -19.91 14.60
CA THR A 179 -10.18 -19.12 15.42
C THR A 179 -9.09 -18.52 14.57
N LEU A 180 -8.53 -17.37 15.00
CA LEU A 180 -7.38 -16.75 14.31
C LEU A 180 -6.20 -17.73 14.20
N ALA A 181 -5.94 -18.52 15.24
CA ALA A 181 -4.88 -19.53 15.22
C ALA A 181 -5.11 -20.60 14.15
N ALA A 182 -6.35 -21.11 14.00
CA ALA A 182 -6.69 -22.07 12.96
C ALA A 182 -6.53 -21.46 11.56
N MET A 183 -6.94 -20.22 11.37
CA MET A 183 -6.72 -19.50 10.11
C MET A 183 -5.24 -19.32 9.78
N HIS A 184 -4.41 -18.97 10.77
CA HIS A 184 -2.95 -18.88 10.59
C HIS A 184 -2.36 -20.22 10.15
N GLU A 185 -2.75 -21.33 10.79
CA GLU A 185 -2.28 -22.67 10.43
C GLU A 185 -2.71 -23.07 9.01
N GLU A 186 -3.95 -22.78 8.63
CA GLU A 186 -4.48 -23.09 7.30
C GLU A 186 -3.69 -22.33 6.22
N TYR A 187 -3.48 -21.04 6.37
CA TYR A 187 -2.69 -20.26 5.43
C TYR A 187 -1.22 -20.70 5.41
N ALA A 188 -0.61 -20.90 6.59
CA ALA A 188 0.79 -21.32 6.70
C ALA A 188 1.07 -22.65 5.98
N ALA A 189 0.11 -23.58 6.02
CA ALA A 189 0.22 -24.87 5.34
C ALA A 189 0.31 -24.74 3.80
N THR A 190 -0.21 -23.65 3.23
CA THR A 190 -0.18 -23.42 1.76
C THR A 190 1.01 -22.58 1.32
N ILE A 191 1.69 -21.89 2.25
CA ILE A 191 2.82 -21.02 1.96
C ILE A 191 4.13 -21.81 2.06
N PRO A 192 4.98 -21.85 1.02
CA PRO A 192 6.25 -22.59 1.04
C PRO A 192 7.19 -22.21 2.19
N LEU A 193 7.17 -20.95 2.65
CA LEU A 193 7.92 -20.47 3.81
C LEU A 193 7.45 -21.11 5.14
N GLY A 194 6.27 -21.73 5.18
CA GLY A 194 5.68 -22.36 6.36
C GLY A 194 5.10 -21.41 7.39
N ARG A 195 4.94 -20.13 7.04
CA ARG A 195 4.26 -19.12 7.85
C ARG A 195 3.62 -18.05 6.98
N ILE A 196 2.63 -17.35 7.52
CA ILE A 196 2.15 -16.09 6.95
C ILE A 196 3.20 -14.98 7.12
N GLY A 197 3.09 -13.92 6.32
CA GLY A 197 3.91 -12.72 6.48
C GLY A 197 3.61 -11.97 7.77
N VAL A 198 4.55 -11.16 8.21
CA VAL A 198 4.33 -10.15 9.26
C VAL A 198 4.51 -8.76 8.67
N PRO A 199 3.89 -7.72 9.26
CA PRO A 199 4.02 -6.35 8.73
C PRO A 199 5.46 -5.88 8.53
N GLU A 200 6.40 -6.40 9.31
CA GLU A 200 7.83 -6.10 9.24
C GLU A 200 8.48 -6.66 7.97
N ASP A 201 8.03 -7.82 7.47
CA ASP A 201 8.50 -8.37 6.18
C ASP A 201 8.22 -7.39 5.04
N ILE A 202 7.02 -6.79 5.05
CA ILE A 202 6.61 -5.82 4.03
C ILE A 202 7.33 -4.48 4.24
N ALA A 203 7.50 -4.04 5.49
CA ALA A 203 8.19 -2.80 5.81
C ALA A 203 9.68 -2.83 5.37
N ALA A 204 10.32 -3.99 5.46
CA ALA A 204 11.68 -4.17 4.97
C ALA A 204 11.76 -3.98 3.45
N ALA A 205 10.80 -4.53 2.70
CA ALA A 205 10.72 -4.35 1.26
C ALA A 205 10.38 -2.90 0.86
N VAL A 206 9.51 -2.21 1.64
CA VAL A 206 9.23 -0.78 1.46
C VAL A 206 10.51 0.04 1.61
N ALA A 207 11.27 -0.17 2.69
CA ALA A 207 12.52 0.55 2.93
C ALA A 207 13.55 0.31 1.81
N PHE A 208 13.67 -0.93 1.32
CA PHE A 208 14.52 -1.28 0.19
C PHE A 208 14.12 -0.52 -1.09
N LEU A 209 12.83 -0.48 -1.44
CA LEU A 209 12.36 0.22 -2.64
C LEU A 209 12.36 1.75 -2.50
N ALA A 210 12.32 2.27 -1.27
CA ALA A 210 12.41 3.71 -0.98
C ALA A 210 13.85 4.24 -1.01
N ASP A 211 14.86 3.36 -1.02
CA ASP A 211 16.27 3.76 -1.07
C ASP A 211 16.61 4.43 -2.39
N PHE A 212 17.18 5.64 -2.32
CA PHE A 212 17.58 6.41 -3.50
C PHE A 212 18.74 5.78 -4.30
N ARG A 213 19.43 4.79 -3.75
CA ARG A 213 20.47 4.01 -4.46
C ARG A 213 19.87 2.97 -5.42
N MET A 214 18.55 2.68 -5.30
CA MET A 214 17.87 1.67 -6.11
C MET A 214 17.29 2.23 -7.41
N GLU A 215 18.10 2.96 -8.19
CA GLU A 215 17.65 3.61 -9.42
C GLU A 215 17.36 2.64 -10.58
N ALA A 216 18.00 1.50 -10.62
CA ALA A 216 17.83 0.53 -11.71
C ALA A 216 16.54 -0.31 -11.59
N LEU A 217 15.89 -0.30 -10.42
CA LEU A 217 14.60 -0.97 -10.22
C LEU A 217 13.47 -0.02 -10.62
N VAL A 218 12.93 -0.19 -11.81
CA VAL A 218 11.91 0.69 -12.39
C VAL A 218 10.71 -0.11 -12.85
N GLY A 219 9.53 0.25 -12.36
CA GLY A 219 8.27 -0.40 -12.75
C GLY A 219 8.15 -1.86 -12.34
N GLN A 220 8.90 -2.27 -11.31
CA GLN A 220 8.91 -3.65 -10.85
C GLN A 220 7.82 -3.91 -9.81
N VAL A 221 7.35 -5.16 -9.79
CA VAL A 221 6.42 -5.67 -8.76
C VAL A 221 7.13 -6.76 -7.99
N VAL A 222 7.46 -6.48 -6.74
CA VAL A 222 8.19 -7.41 -5.87
C VAL A 222 7.18 -8.20 -5.04
N SER A 223 7.10 -9.51 -5.27
CA SER A 223 6.25 -10.39 -4.45
C SER A 223 6.93 -10.67 -3.11
N VAL A 224 6.24 -10.35 -2.02
CA VAL A 224 6.65 -10.64 -0.63
C VAL A 224 5.58 -11.52 0.00
N ASN A 225 5.57 -12.80 -0.36
CA ASN A 225 4.46 -13.72 -0.09
C ASN A 225 4.91 -15.12 0.36
N GLY A 226 6.16 -15.28 0.79
CA GLY A 226 6.68 -16.57 1.24
C GLY A 226 6.70 -17.66 0.17
N GLY A 227 6.50 -17.31 -1.11
CA GLY A 227 6.47 -18.23 -2.25
C GLY A 227 5.08 -18.81 -2.57
N SER A 228 4.01 -18.27 -1.96
CA SER A 228 2.61 -18.71 -2.19
C SER A 228 2.21 -18.61 -3.66
N THR A 229 2.67 -17.58 -4.36
CA THR A 229 2.44 -17.43 -5.79
C THR A 229 3.74 -17.19 -6.54
N ARG A 230 3.79 -17.69 -7.76
CA ARG A 230 4.90 -17.48 -8.70
C ARG A 230 4.32 -16.92 -9.99
N THR A 231 4.37 -15.61 -10.14
CA THR A 231 3.99 -14.98 -11.40
C THR A 231 5.22 -14.89 -12.29
N ARG A 232 5.06 -15.22 -13.57
CA ARG A 232 6.08 -14.90 -14.56
C ARG A 232 6.10 -13.39 -14.75
N ALA A 233 7.27 -12.82 -14.65
CA ALA A 233 7.50 -11.42 -14.95
C ALA A 233 7.15 -11.08 -16.40
#